data_28f73f129a6db9c917ca5581626b7940
#
_entry.id   28f73f129a6db9c917ca5581626b7940
#
_cell.length_a   1.000
_cell.length_b   1.000
_cell.length_c   1.000
_cell.angle_alpha   90.00
_cell.angle_beta   90.00
_cell.angle_gamma   90.00
#
_symmetry.space_group_name_H-M   'P 1'
#
loop_
_entity.id
_entity.type
_entity.pdbx_description
1 polymer ?
#
loop_
_entity_poly.entity_id
_entity_poly.type
_entity_poly.pdbx_seq_one_letter_code
_entity_poly.pdbx_strand_id
1 'polypeptide(L)'
;MKKILFVCCGFFALTAFAPKSHSFKTNQPGINVSVLNGTPLSATLLGSNEVPNMGDPDGEGYAEITLNQGQGTLTYNISVEGIDPATAAHIHLGNAGKAGPVIVGLNPPTDGMSSGVVYLDKELIKAIRQNPSGYYVNVHNARYPGGAVRGQLSK
;
A
#
# COMPACT_ATOMS: atom_id res chain seq x y z
N MET A 1 8.10 -6.97 -68.69
CA MET A 1 7.72 -5.89 -67.77
C MET A 1 7.71 -6.45 -66.35
N LYS A 2 8.80 -6.25 -65.61
CA LYS A 2 8.95 -6.74 -64.22
C LYS A 2 8.47 -5.66 -63.25
N LYS A 3 7.44 -5.95 -62.42
CA LYS A 3 6.98 -5.08 -61.37
C LYS A 3 7.82 -5.36 -60.12
N ILE A 4 8.52 -4.34 -59.62
CA ILE A 4 9.30 -4.37 -58.39
C ILE A 4 8.35 -4.02 -57.25
N LEU A 5 8.23 -4.94 -56.27
CA LEU A 5 7.44 -4.76 -55.05
C LEU A 5 8.35 -4.16 -53.97
N PHE A 6 8.05 -2.91 -53.55
CA PHE A 6 8.74 -2.28 -52.45
C PHE A 6 8.12 -2.77 -51.12
N VAL A 7 8.94 -3.49 -50.34
CA VAL A 7 8.58 -3.85 -48.94
C VAL A 7 9.03 -2.70 -48.06
N CYS A 8 8.03 -2.02 -47.49
CA CYS A 8 8.25 -0.95 -46.52
C CYS A 8 8.44 -1.59 -45.11
N CYS A 9 9.69 -1.61 -44.65
CA CYS A 9 10.03 -2.07 -43.30
C CYS A 9 9.69 -0.99 -42.31
N GLY A 10 8.53 -1.13 -41.63
CA GLY A 10 8.10 -0.22 -40.56
C GLY A 10 8.88 -0.51 -39.28
N PHE A 11 9.77 0.40 -38.90
CA PHE A 11 10.38 0.43 -37.58
C PHE A 11 9.33 0.81 -36.54
N PHE A 12 8.86 -0.14 -35.74
CA PHE A 12 8.09 0.15 -34.54
C PHE A 12 9.07 0.60 -33.44
N ALA A 13 9.10 1.90 -33.18
CA ALA A 13 9.80 2.44 -32.03
C ALA A 13 9.00 2.11 -30.75
N LEU A 14 9.52 1.19 -29.96
CA LEU A 14 9.01 0.87 -28.63
C LEU A 14 9.37 2.03 -27.70
N THR A 15 8.43 2.97 -27.49
CA THR A 15 8.60 4.03 -26.49
C THR A 15 8.39 3.43 -25.12
N ALA A 16 9.49 3.26 -24.38
CA ALA A 16 9.46 2.91 -22.96
C ALA A 16 8.73 4.02 -22.18
N PHE A 17 7.56 3.71 -21.64
CA PHE A 17 6.84 4.57 -20.74
C PHE A 17 7.55 4.50 -19.38
N ALA A 18 8.39 5.49 -19.07
CA ALA A 18 8.94 5.64 -17.72
C ALA A 18 7.83 6.16 -16.80
N PRO A 19 7.62 5.55 -15.60
CA PRO A 19 6.65 6.07 -14.66
C PRO A 19 7.08 7.46 -14.20
N LYS A 20 6.20 8.45 -14.40
CA LYS A 20 6.40 9.80 -13.88
C LYS A 20 6.33 9.74 -12.37
N SER A 21 7.45 10.00 -11.69
CA SER A 21 7.46 10.26 -10.25
C SER A 21 6.62 11.50 -9.98
N HIS A 22 5.43 11.33 -9.41
CA HIS A 22 4.62 12.44 -8.92
C HIS A 22 5.21 12.90 -7.59
N SER A 23 6.02 13.97 -7.65
CA SER A 23 6.41 14.71 -6.47
C SER A 23 5.19 15.49 -5.97
N PHE A 24 4.54 14.97 -4.94
CA PHE A 24 3.39 15.61 -4.31
C PHE A 24 3.92 16.80 -3.47
N LYS A 25 3.85 18.03 -4.01
CA LYS A 25 4.04 19.24 -3.23
C LYS A 25 2.73 19.54 -2.51
N THR A 26 2.62 19.13 -1.24
CA THR A 26 1.51 19.53 -0.39
C THR A 26 1.70 20.97 0.08
N ASN A 27 1.04 21.92 -0.55
CA ASN A 27 0.79 23.24 0.01
C ASN A 27 -0.49 23.14 0.87
N GLN A 28 -0.40 22.50 2.04
CA GLN A 28 -1.41 22.60 3.09
C GLN A 28 -0.86 23.48 4.20
N PRO A 29 -1.50 24.61 4.51
CA PRO A 29 -1.08 25.43 5.65
C PRO A 29 -1.44 24.74 6.95
N GLY A 30 -0.45 24.34 7.75
CA GLY A 30 -0.62 23.99 9.16
C GLY A 30 -0.19 22.59 9.62
N ILE A 31 0.39 21.76 8.78
CA ILE A 31 0.99 20.50 9.28
C ILE A 31 2.40 20.82 9.79
N ASN A 32 2.55 20.86 11.11
CA ASN A 32 3.84 20.97 11.75
C ASN A 32 4.72 19.78 11.34
N VAL A 33 5.80 20.04 10.60
CA VAL A 33 6.78 19.05 10.13
C VAL A 33 7.48 18.30 11.28
N SER A 34 7.25 18.67 12.53
CA SER A 34 7.78 18.00 13.72
C SER A 34 7.15 16.61 14.00
N VAL A 35 6.12 16.19 13.24
CA VAL A 35 5.48 14.86 13.41
C VAL A 35 6.27 13.76 12.70
N LEU A 36 7.25 14.10 11.86
CA LEU A 36 8.00 13.14 11.05
C LEU A 36 9.23 12.51 11.76
N ASN A 37 9.37 12.67 13.08
CA ASN A 37 10.42 12.00 13.86
C ASN A 37 10.05 10.54 14.16
N GLY A 38 9.78 9.74 13.12
CA GLY A 38 9.40 8.35 13.23
C GLY A 38 10.20 7.46 12.27
N THR A 39 10.03 6.15 12.43
CA THR A 39 10.56 5.17 11.47
C THR A 39 9.56 5.02 10.33
N PRO A 40 9.92 5.41 9.10
CA PRO A 40 9.07 5.19 7.94
C PRO A 40 9.08 3.72 7.54
N LEU A 41 7.91 3.19 7.22
CA LEU A 41 7.68 1.88 6.64
C LEU A 41 6.72 2.03 5.47
N SER A 42 6.75 1.08 4.55
CA SER A 42 5.84 1.05 3.40
C SER A 42 5.37 -0.36 3.10
N ALA A 43 4.27 -0.46 2.36
CA ALA A 43 3.79 -1.72 1.79
C ALA A 43 3.14 -1.48 0.42
N THR A 44 3.55 -2.25 -0.58
CA THR A 44 2.81 -2.36 -1.85
C THR A 44 1.70 -3.39 -1.66
N LEU A 45 0.47 -2.96 -1.89
CA LEU A 45 -0.73 -3.77 -1.70
C LEU A 45 -1.16 -4.37 -3.04
N LEU A 46 -1.34 -5.68 -3.09
CA LEU A 46 -1.80 -6.41 -4.28
C LEU A 46 -2.81 -7.48 -3.86
N GLY A 47 -3.83 -7.72 -4.70
CA GLY A 47 -4.78 -8.81 -4.46
C GLY A 47 -4.11 -10.18 -4.50
N SER A 48 -3.09 -10.36 -5.33
CA SER A 48 -2.32 -11.62 -5.43
C SER A 48 -1.54 -11.98 -4.15
N ASN A 49 -1.34 -11.02 -3.23
CA ASN A 49 -0.65 -11.25 -1.96
C ASN A 49 -1.58 -11.77 -0.85
N GLU A 50 -2.91 -11.75 -1.07
CA GLU A 50 -3.88 -12.23 -0.08
C GLU A 50 -3.82 -13.73 0.11
N VAL A 51 -4.12 -14.16 1.33
CA VAL A 51 -4.16 -15.56 1.76
C VAL A 51 -5.28 -15.77 2.78
N PRO A 52 -5.91 -16.97 2.85
CA PRO A 52 -5.61 -18.18 2.07
C PRO A 52 -6.13 -18.16 0.63
N ASN A 53 -7.02 -17.24 0.30
CA ASN A 53 -7.56 -17.04 -1.04
C ASN A 53 -6.98 -15.77 -1.63
N MET A 54 -6.82 -15.72 -2.94
CA MET A 54 -6.46 -14.49 -3.64
C MET A 54 -7.53 -13.43 -3.42
N GLY A 55 -7.08 -12.18 -3.29
CA GLY A 55 -7.94 -11.00 -3.23
C GLY A 55 -8.41 -10.55 -4.62
N ASP A 56 -8.60 -9.25 -4.76
CA ASP A 56 -9.04 -8.66 -6.02
C ASP A 56 -7.90 -8.73 -7.06
N PRO A 57 -8.09 -9.41 -8.21
CA PRO A 57 -7.02 -9.56 -9.21
C PRO A 57 -6.59 -8.25 -9.85
N ASP A 58 -7.48 -7.25 -9.90
CA ASP A 58 -7.23 -5.92 -10.45
C ASP A 58 -6.83 -4.93 -9.34
N GLY A 59 -6.90 -5.37 -8.08
CA GLY A 59 -6.68 -4.53 -6.90
C GLY A 59 -5.21 -4.27 -6.66
N GLU A 60 -4.86 -2.99 -6.53
CA GLU A 60 -3.54 -2.55 -6.11
C GLU A 60 -3.61 -1.36 -5.15
N GLY A 61 -2.51 -1.07 -4.48
CA GLY A 61 -2.43 0.05 -3.55
C GLY A 61 -1.06 0.21 -2.92
N TYR A 62 -0.98 1.23 -2.07
CA TYR A 62 0.22 1.55 -1.34
C TYR A 62 -0.12 2.07 0.05
N ALA A 63 0.64 1.63 1.04
CA ALA A 63 0.54 2.12 2.41
C ALA A 63 1.88 2.71 2.87
N GLU A 64 1.82 3.91 3.44
CA GLU A 64 2.92 4.54 4.16
C GLU A 64 2.58 4.56 5.65
N ILE A 65 3.51 4.09 6.47
CA ILE A 65 3.36 4.03 7.92
C ILE A 65 4.54 4.77 8.55
N THR A 66 4.28 5.66 9.50
CA THR A 66 5.34 6.28 10.31
C THR A 66 5.13 5.92 11.78
N LEU A 67 6.13 5.28 12.37
CA LEU A 67 6.10 4.82 13.76
C LEU A 67 6.90 5.74 14.67
N ASN A 68 6.26 6.39 15.64
CA ASN A 68 6.91 7.21 16.66
C ASN A 68 6.78 6.55 18.04
N GLN A 69 7.81 5.81 18.44
CA GLN A 69 7.82 5.11 19.73
C GLN A 69 7.82 6.08 20.92
N GLY A 70 8.45 7.25 20.79
CA GLY A 70 8.47 8.25 21.86
C GLY A 70 7.08 8.74 22.22
N GLN A 71 6.28 9.03 21.19
CA GLN A 71 4.90 9.50 21.33
C GLN A 71 3.86 8.38 21.48
N GLY A 72 4.22 7.12 21.16
CA GLY A 72 3.27 6.01 21.12
C GLY A 72 2.30 6.13 19.94
N THR A 73 2.75 6.67 18.78
CA THR A 73 1.87 6.92 17.64
C THR A 73 2.31 6.15 16.40
N LEU A 74 1.31 5.70 15.64
CA LEU A 74 1.40 5.23 14.27
C LEU A 74 0.59 6.20 13.40
N THR A 75 1.25 6.85 12.46
CA THR A 75 0.61 7.66 11.41
C THR A 75 0.60 6.85 10.13
N TYR A 76 -0.50 6.91 9.36
CA TYR A 76 -0.62 6.17 8.12
C TYR A 76 -1.27 6.98 7.00
N ASN A 77 -0.90 6.65 5.77
CA ASN A 77 -1.59 6.99 4.53
C ASN A 77 -1.75 5.71 3.73
N ILE A 78 -2.96 5.45 3.24
CA ILE A 78 -3.29 4.30 2.39
C ILE A 78 -3.95 4.83 1.12
N SER A 79 -3.51 4.34 -0.03
CA SER A 79 -4.19 4.51 -1.31
C SER A 79 -4.47 3.16 -1.92
N VAL A 80 -5.63 3.00 -2.57
CA VAL A 80 -6.03 1.78 -3.28
C VAL A 80 -6.74 2.15 -4.56
N GLU A 81 -6.60 1.30 -5.57
CA GLU A 81 -7.30 1.39 -6.83
C GLU A 81 -7.63 -0.01 -7.37
N GLY A 82 -8.53 -0.10 -8.34
CA GLY A 82 -8.95 -1.37 -8.91
C GLY A 82 -9.79 -2.25 -7.99
N ILE A 83 -10.31 -1.73 -6.87
CA ILE A 83 -11.19 -2.45 -5.94
C ILE A 83 -12.53 -1.76 -5.75
N ASP A 84 -13.56 -2.51 -5.36
CA ASP A 84 -14.81 -1.93 -4.87
C ASP A 84 -14.58 -1.10 -3.59
N PRO A 85 -15.48 -0.16 -3.21
CA PRO A 85 -15.35 0.67 -2.03
C PRO A 85 -14.94 -0.12 -0.79
N ALA A 86 -13.82 0.28 -0.16
CA ALA A 86 -13.27 -0.40 1.00
C ALA A 86 -14.20 -0.27 2.22
N THR A 87 -14.35 -1.36 2.96
CA THR A 87 -15.18 -1.44 4.17
C THR A 87 -14.37 -1.57 5.45
N ALA A 88 -13.11 -2.04 5.35
CA ALA A 88 -12.19 -2.14 6.48
C ALA A 88 -10.73 -2.08 6.02
N ALA A 89 -9.83 -1.69 6.92
CA ALA A 89 -8.39 -1.75 6.73
C ALA A 89 -7.71 -2.06 8.07
N HIS A 90 -6.65 -2.88 8.04
CA HIS A 90 -5.97 -3.32 9.24
C HIS A 90 -4.47 -3.49 9.05
N ILE A 91 -3.74 -3.49 10.19
CA ILE A 91 -2.42 -4.10 10.26
C ILE A 91 -2.57 -5.42 11.03
N HIS A 92 -1.96 -6.47 10.51
CA HIS A 92 -1.95 -7.81 11.07
C HIS A 92 -0.53 -8.24 11.47
N LEU A 93 -0.44 -9.17 12.42
CA LEU A 93 0.78 -9.92 12.69
C LEU A 93 0.81 -11.18 11.81
N GLY A 94 1.78 -11.30 10.93
CA GLY A 94 1.95 -12.47 10.05
C GLY A 94 2.99 -12.21 8.97
N ASN A 95 3.79 -13.24 8.68
CA ASN A 95 4.73 -13.23 7.57
C ASN A 95 4.02 -13.36 6.23
N ALA A 96 4.71 -13.08 5.14
CA ALA A 96 4.20 -13.30 3.78
C ALA A 96 3.67 -14.75 3.62
N GLY A 97 2.52 -14.88 2.97
CA GLY A 97 1.85 -16.18 2.76
C GLY A 97 1.19 -16.79 4.01
N LYS A 98 1.09 -16.04 5.13
CA LYS A 98 0.40 -16.48 6.36
C LYS A 98 -0.66 -15.48 6.77
N ALA A 99 -1.88 -15.93 6.97
CA ALA A 99 -2.91 -15.15 7.64
C ALA A 99 -2.59 -15.06 9.14
N GLY A 100 -2.85 -13.90 9.73
CA GLY A 100 -2.62 -13.67 11.16
C GLY A 100 -3.67 -12.75 11.78
N PRO A 101 -3.65 -12.57 13.11
CA PRO A 101 -4.64 -11.75 13.80
C PRO A 101 -4.49 -10.26 13.46
N VAL A 102 -5.60 -9.54 13.49
CA VAL A 102 -5.63 -8.07 13.48
C VAL A 102 -4.95 -7.55 14.74
N ILE A 103 -4.04 -6.61 14.59
CA ILE A 103 -3.37 -5.94 15.72
C ILE A 103 -3.62 -4.43 15.74
N VAL A 104 -3.94 -3.81 14.60
CA VAL A 104 -4.30 -2.38 14.51
C VAL A 104 -5.44 -2.21 13.52
N GLY A 105 -6.53 -1.56 13.96
CA GLY A 105 -7.59 -1.08 13.06
C GLY A 105 -7.19 0.25 12.43
N LEU A 106 -7.49 0.40 11.13
CA LEU A 106 -7.27 1.63 10.35
C LEU A 106 -8.59 2.08 9.73
N ASN A 107 -8.73 3.37 9.43
CA ASN A 107 -9.88 3.83 8.65
C ASN A 107 -9.81 3.24 7.24
N PRO A 108 -10.91 2.68 6.70
CA PRO A 108 -10.92 2.15 5.35
C PRO A 108 -10.77 3.26 4.31
N PRO A 109 -10.01 3.04 3.23
CA PRO A 109 -9.93 3.95 2.08
C PRO A 109 -11.17 3.80 1.18
N THR A 110 -12.36 4.16 1.68
CA THR A 110 -13.66 3.95 1.02
C THR A 110 -13.73 4.67 -0.33
N ASP A 111 -13.13 5.87 -0.42
CA ASP A 111 -13.03 6.66 -1.64
C ASP A 111 -11.64 6.57 -2.28
N GLY A 112 -10.97 5.42 -2.13
CA GLY A 112 -9.64 5.16 -2.68
C GLY A 112 -8.47 5.63 -1.80
N MET A 113 -8.71 6.49 -0.78
CA MET A 113 -7.66 7.00 0.10
C MET A 113 -8.13 7.09 1.55
N SER A 114 -7.20 6.84 2.48
CA SER A 114 -7.42 7.14 3.90
C SER A 114 -6.12 7.52 4.59
N SER A 115 -6.23 8.27 5.66
CA SER A 115 -5.10 8.63 6.52
C SER A 115 -5.55 8.78 7.96
N GLY A 116 -4.59 8.69 8.89
CA GLY A 116 -4.91 8.88 10.30
C GLY A 116 -3.71 8.68 11.22
N VAL A 117 -4.01 8.83 12.51
CA VAL A 117 -3.06 8.57 13.60
C VAL A 117 -3.74 7.61 14.58
N VAL A 118 -3.02 6.56 14.95
CA VAL A 118 -3.45 5.58 15.97
C VAL A 118 -2.45 5.63 17.12
N TYR A 119 -2.96 5.64 18.35
CA TYR A 119 -2.14 5.51 19.56
C TYR A 119 -1.98 4.03 19.88
N LEU A 120 -0.74 3.60 20.06
CA LEU A 120 -0.37 2.21 20.27
C LEU A 120 0.54 2.07 21.49
N ASP A 121 0.57 0.88 22.05
CA ASP A 121 1.58 0.51 23.02
C ASP A 121 2.99 0.65 22.41
N LYS A 122 3.92 1.21 23.18
CA LYS A 122 5.31 1.48 22.75
C LYS A 122 6.09 0.20 22.44
N GLU A 123 5.76 -0.91 23.10
CA GLU A 123 6.38 -2.21 22.82
C GLU A 123 5.87 -2.81 21.51
N LEU A 124 4.60 -2.60 21.15
CA LEU A 124 4.07 -2.98 19.84
C LEU A 124 4.76 -2.18 18.73
N ILE A 125 4.89 -0.86 18.90
CA ILE A 125 5.63 0.00 17.94
C ILE A 125 7.08 -0.49 17.78
N LYS A 126 7.75 -0.81 18.88
CA LYS A 126 9.11 -1.36 18.87
C LYS A 126 9.19 -2.69 18.12
N ALA A 127 8.24 -3.60 18.37
CA ALA A 127 8.18 -4.91 17.71
C ALA A 127 8.01 -4.75 16.18
N ILE A 128 7.10 -3.89 15.71
CA ILE A 128 6.91 -3.61 14.28
C ILE A 128 8.19 -3.01 13.66
N ARG A 129 8.84 -2.05 14.33
CA ARG A 129 10.08 -1.43 13.86
C ARG A 129 11.24 -2.42 13.72
N GLN A 130 11.33 -3.39 14.64
CA GLN A 130 12.40 -4.39 14.66
C GLN A 130 12.22 -5.46 13.58
N ASN A 131 10.99 -5.85 13.30
CA ASN A 131 10.66 -6.89 12.31
C ASN A 131 9.44 -6.50 11.47
N PRO A 132 9.55 -5.45 10.61
CA PRO A 132 8.40 -5.00 9.83
C PRO A 132 7.84 -6.09 8.91
N SER A 133 8.68 -6.94 8.34
CA SER A 133 8.24 -8.05 7.47
C SER A 133 7.42 -9.13 8.18
N GLY A 134 7.37 -9.12 9.51
CA GLY A 134 6.44 -9.93 10.31
C GLY A 134 5.03 -9.36 10.40
N TYR A 135 4.75 -8.24 9.72
CA TYR A 135 3.47 -7.53 9.74
C TYR A 135 3.04 -7.15 8.34
N TYR A 136 1.73 -7.05 8.12
CA TYR A 136 1.17 -6.65 6.84
C TYR A 136 -0.03 -5.71 6.98
N VAL A 137 -0.24 -4.88 5.99
CA VAL A 137 -1.46 -4.10 5.80
C VAL A 137 -2.38 -4.88 4.87
N ASN A 138 -3.67 -4.92 5.18
CA ASN A 138 -4.67 -5.32 4.20
C ASN A 138 -5.90 -4.41 4.22
N VAL A 139 -6.60 -4.40 3.09
CA VAL A 139 -7.84 -3.66 2.86
C VAL A 139 -8.91 -4.64 2.41
N HIS A 140 -10.11 -4.49 2.94
CA HIS A 140 -11.25 -5.35 2.66
C HIS A 140 -12.35 -4.56 1.96
N ASN A 141 -13.18 -5.25 1.18
CA ASN A 141 -14.44 -4.72 0.65
C ASN A 141 -15.54 -5.78 0.74
N ALA A 142 -16.75 -5.45 0.31
CA ALA A 142 -17.89 -6.37 0.39
C ALA A 142 -17.67 -7.65 -0.46
N ARG A 143 -16.97 -7.53 -1.59
CA ARG A 143 -16.67 -8.66 -2.49
C ARG A 143 -15.56 -9.56 -1.96
N TYR A 144 -14.59 -8.97 -1.27
CA TYR A 144 -13.44 -9.67 -0.67
C TYR A 144 -13.38 -9.40 0.84
N PRO A 145 -14.30 -9.99 1.62
CA PRO A 145 -14.35 -9.76 3.08
C PRO A 145 -13.14 -10.35 3.82
N GLY A 146 -12.43 -11.30 3.21
CA GLY A 146 -11.16 -11.85 3.73
C GLY A 146 -9.94 -10.99 3.43
N GLY A 147 -10.04 -10.06 2.48
CA GLY A 147 -9.01 -9.14 2.01
C GLY A 147 -9.08 -8.95 0.51
N ALA A 148 -9.17 -7.70 0.06
CA ALA A 148 -9.13 -7.33 -1.35
C ALA A 148 -7.68 -7.14 -1.81
N VAL A 149 -6.86 -6.45 -1.02
CA VAL A 149 -5.43 -6.24 -1.29
C VAL A 149 -4.62 -6.31 -0.01
N ARG A 150 -3.39 -6.82 -0.11
CA ARG A 150 -2.46 -7.01 1.01
C ARG A 150 -1.04 -6.67 0.62
N GLY A 151 -0.26 -6.12 1.56
CA GLY A 151 1.17 -5.88 1.42
C GLY A 151 1.95 -6.03 2.72
N GLN A 152 3.12 -6.67 2.64
CA GLN A 152 4.02 -6.83 3.76
C GLN A 152 4.74 -5.52 4.06
N LEU A 153 4.86 -5.14 5.34
CA LEU A 153 5.60 -3.94 5.73
C LEU A 153 7.10 -4.12 5.46
N SER A 154 7.73 -3.05 4.98
CA SER A 154 9.17 -2.96 4.72
C SER A 154 9.72 -1.56 5.08
N LYS A 155 11.03 -1.45 5.21
CA LYS A 155 11.76 -0.17 5.40
C LYS A 155 12.07 0.45 4.05
#